data_63898035f816ccff23b56423e807e0c4
#
_entry.id   63898035f816ccff23b56423e807e0c4
#
_cell.length_a   1.000
_cell.length_b   1.000
_cell.length_c   1.000
_cell.angle_alpha   90.00
_cell.angle_beta   90.00
_cell.angle_gamma   90.00
#
_symmetry.space_group_name_H-M   'P 1'
#
loop_
_entity.id
_entity.type
_entity.pdbx_description
1 polymer ?
#
loop_
_entity_poly.entity_id
_entity_poly.type
_entity_poly.pdbx_seq_one_letter_code
_entity_poly.pdbx_strand_id
1 'polypeptide(L)'
;HRIAGAVPALGSDFLLYDSSNGELLAFMDADWITAMRTGAVAALAAKTFRKTDASVYSFIGLGNTARASLLCLLDSEPDVMHKVLLKRYKDQAELFIERFKDFGNVIFEIYDSTEEMIRESDVVFSCITAADGLICEDMDCFRPGILLIPVHTRGFQNCDTVFDKIYADDTA
;
A
#
# COMPACT_ATOMS: atom_id res chain seq x y z
N HIS A 1 -24.82 8.98 2.69
CA HIS A 1 -24.75 7.75 3.50
C HIS A 1 -25.04 6.54 2.60
N ARG A 2 -24.07 5.69 2.33
CA ARG A 2 -24.31 4.43 1.65
C ARG A 2 -24.95 3.43 2.62
N ILE A 3 -25.88 2.61 2.11
CA ILE A 3 -26.51 1.55 2.93
C ILE A 3 -25.44 0.49 3.21
N ALA A 4 -25.18 0.22 4.49
CA ALA A 4 -24.16 -0.74 4.89
C ALA A 4 -24.39 -2.12 4.26
N GLY A 5 -23.38 -2.66 3.59
CA GLY A 5 -23.41 -3.99 2.98
C GLY A 5 -24.09 -4.13 1.61
N ALA A 6 -24.67 -3.05 1.06
CA ALA A 6 -25.36 -3.13 -0.24
C ALA A 6 -24.40 -2.90 -1.44
N VAL A 7 -23.37 -2.05 -1.26
CA VAL A 7 -22.36 -1.76 -2.28
C VAL A 7 -21.01 -1.52 -1.61
N PRO A 8 -19.87 -1.69 -2.31
CA PRO A 8 -18.55 -1.35 -1.78
C PRO A 8 -18.47 0.09 -1.29
N ALA A 9 -17.70 0.35 -0.24
CA ALA A 9 -17.49 1.69 0.32
C ALA A 9 -16.82 2.65 -0.68
N LEU A 10 -15.94 2.12 -1.51
CA LEU A 10 -15.30 2.80 -2.63
C LEU A 10 -15.65 2.04 -3.92
N GLY A 11 -15.91 2.79 -4.95
CA GLY A 11 -16.08 2.30 -6.31
C GLY A 11 -15.62 3.39 -7.26
N SER A 12 -15.16 3.00 -8.43
CA SER A 12 -14.72 3.91 -9.49
C SER A 12 -15.21 3.44 -10.84
N ASP A 13 -15.59 4.41 -11.66
CA ASP A 13 -16.00 4.21 -13.04
C ASP A 13 -15.07 4.96 -13.98
N PHE A 14 -14.84 4.43 -15.15
CA PHE A 14 -14.04 5.02 -16.20
C PHE A 14 -14.92 5.35 -17.41
N LEU A 15 -14.83 6.60 -17.87
CA LEU A 15 -15.49 7.08 -19.07
C LEU A 15 -14.43 7.38 -20.13
N LEU A 16 -14.56 6.76 -21.29
CA LEU A 16 -13.69 7.01 -22.43
C LEU A 16 -14.47 7.80 -23.50
N TYR A 17 -13.93 8.92 -23.92
CA TYR A 17 -14.48 9.76 -24.95
C TYR A 17 -13.56 9.86 -26.17
N ASP A 18 -14.15 9.99 -27.35
CA ASP A 18 -13.42 10.39 -28.56
C ASP A 18 -13.02 11.88 -28.41
N SER A 19 -11.74 12.15 -28.46
CA SER A 19 -11.21 13.50 -28.29
C SER A 19 -11.51 14.43 -29.48
N SER A 20 -11.92 13.90 -30.63
CA SER A 20 -12.20 14.69 -31.83
C SER A 20 -13.63 15.24 -31.88
N ASN A 21 -14.60 14.53 -31.30
CA ASN A 21 -16.02 14.89 -31.40
C ASN A 21 -16.79 14.82 -30.07
N GLY A 22 -16.15 14.33 -28.97
CA GLY A 22 -16.76 14.23 -27.66
C GLY A 22 -17.73 13.04 -27.50
N GLU A 23 -17.76 12.10 -28.43
CA GLU A 23 -18.62 10.92 -28.35
C GLU A 23 -18.14 9.99 -27.22
N LEU A 24 -19.08 9.47 -26.41
CA LEU A 24 -18.79 8.48 -25.38
C LEU A 24 -18.53 7.12 -26.04
N LEU A 25 -17.29 6.64 -25.95
CA LEU A 25 -16.85 5.37 -26.52
C LEU A 25 -17.04 4.19 -25.58
N ALA A 26 -16.83 4.40 -24.26
CA ALA A 26 -16.96 3.34 -23.29
C ALA A 26 -17.31 3.88 -21.88
N PHE A 27 -18.06 3.05 -21.15
CA PHE A 27 -18.28 3.15 -19.71
C PHE A 27 -17.85 1.82 -19.10
N MET A 28 -16.91 1.86 -18.13
CA MET A 28 -16.28 0.67 -17.59
C MET A 28 -16.17 0.75 -16.07
N ASP A 29 -16.25 -0.43 -15.40
CA ASP A 29 -15.81 -0.53 -14.02
C ASP A 29 -14.30 -0.25 -13.94
N ALA A 30 -13.89 0.58 -12.99
CA ALA A 30 -12.50 0.98 -12.82
C ALA A 30 -11.90 0.62 -11.45
N ASP A 31 -12.56 -0.18 -10.65
CA ASP A 31 -12.11 -0.55 -9.32
C ASP A 31 -10.74 -1.25 -9.37
N TRP A 32 -10.61 -2.19 -10.31
CA TRP A 32 -9.36 -2.92 -10.49
C TRP A 32 -8.22 -2.01 -10.97
N ILE A 33 -8.44 -1.21 -12.02
CA ILE A 33 -7.40 -0.34 -12.59
C ILE A 33 -6.98 0.74 -11.60
N THR A 34 -7.91 1.26 -10.80
CA THR A 34 -7.63 2.25 -9.75
C THR A 34 -6.72 1.67 -8.67
N ALA A 35 -6.99 0.45 -8.22
CA ALA A 35 -6.14 -0.23 -7.25
C ALA A 35 -4.75 -0.55 -7.84
N MET A 36 -4.70 -1.07 -9.07
CA MET A 36 -3.45 -1.49 -9.72
C MET A 36 -2.53 -0.31 -10.02
N ARG A 37 -3.04 0.81 -10.58
CA ARG A 37 -2.19 1.99 -10.87
C ARG A 37 -1.60 2.58 -9.59
N THR A 38 -2.38 2.60 -8.51
CA THR A 38 -1.94 3.11 -7.21
C THR A 38 -0.90 2.17 -6.58
N GLY A 39 -1.16 0.87 -6.63
CA GLY A 39 -0.23 -0.14 -6.14
C GLY A 39 1.08 -0.19 -6.92
N ALA A 40 1.02 -0.01 -8.25
CA ALA A 40 2.21 0.03 -9.10
C ALA A 40 3.11 1.23 -8.77
N VAL A 41 2.53 2.42 -8.54
CA VAL A 41 3.29 3.62 -8.12
C VAL A 41 3.96 3.37 -6.76
N ALA A 42 3.24 2.80 -5.80
CA ALA A 42 3.79 2.49 -4.48
C ALA A 42 4.92 1.44 -4.56
N ALA A 43 4.77 0.39 -5.37
CA ALA A 43 5.81 -0.62 -5.60
C ALA A 43 7.04 -0.02 -6.31
N LEU A 44 6.83 0.86 -7.29
CA LEU A 44 7.91 1.58 -7.96
C LEU A 44 8.67 2.49 -7.00
N ALA A 45 7.97 3.22 -6.12
CA ALA A 45 8.58 4.04 -5.09
C ALA A 45 9.44 3.17 -4.14
N ALA A 46 8.91 2.02 -3.69
CA ALA A 46 9.65 1.07 -2.88
C ALA A 46 10.96 0.63 -3.57
N LYS A 47 10.88 0.18 -4.81
CA LYS A 47 12.05 -0.26 -5.59
C LYS A 47 13.09 0.85 -5.79
N THR A 48 12.63 2.08 -5.99
CA THR A 48 13.49 3.21 -6.33
C THR A 48 14.22 3.78 -5.11
N PHE A 49 13.54 3.85 -3.96
CA PHE A 49 14.03 4.61 -2.81
C PHE A 49 14.45 3.76 -1.62
N ARG A 50 14.14 2.46 -1.60
CA ARG A 50 14.62 1.56 -0.54
C ARG A 50 16.12 1.39 -0.57
N LYS A 51 16.71 0.96 0.55
CA LYS A 51 18.09 0.47 0.58
C LYS A 51 18.25 -0.75 -0.32
N THR A 52 19.46 -0.96 -0.84
CA THR A 52 19.77 -2.06 -1.76
C THR A 52 19.57 -3.45 -1.11
N ASP A 53 19.78 -3.54 0.20
CA ASP A 53 19.64 -4.75 1.02
C ASP A 53 18.27 -4.89 1.68
N ALA A 54 17.31 -4.00 1.37
CA ALA A 54 15.96 -4.05 1.93
C ALA A 54 15.23 -5.32 1.50
N SER A 55 14.75 -6.10 2.47
CA SER A 55 14.06 -7.37 2.25
C SER A 55 12.79 -7.53 3.08
N VAL A 56 12.56 -6.65 4.05
CA VAL A 56 11.41 -6.69 4.97
C VAL A 56 10.45 -5.56 4.66
N TYR A 57 9.23 -5.93 4.26
CA TYR A 57 8.17 -5.02 3.86
C TYR A 57 6.98 -5.13 4.80
N SER A 58 6.46 -4.05 5.30
CA SER A 58 5.26 -4.07 6.13
C SER A 58 4.07 -3.38 5.48
N PHE A 59 2.88 -3.89 5.78
CA PHE A 59 1.62 -3.35 5.26
C PHE A 59 0.65 -3.03 6.40
N ILE A 60 0.15 -1.79 6.39
CA ILE A 60 -0.90 -1.28 7.27
C ILE A 60 -2.12 -0.98 6.39
N GLY A 61 -3.24 -1.68 6.65
CA GLY A 61 -4.42 -1.65 5.79
C GLY A 61 -4.28 -2.61 4.60
N LEU A 62 -4.98 -3.76 4.69
CA LEU A 62 -4.80 -4.91 3.81
C LEU A 62 -5.88 -4.99 2.72
N GLY A 63 -6.27 -3.82 2.17
CA GLY A 63 -7.25 -3.68 1.11
C GLY A 63 -6.68 -3.94 -0.31
N ASN A 64 -7.45 -3.50 -1.32
CA ASN A 64 -7.10 -3.70 -2.73
C ASN A 64 -5.79 -2.99 -3.12
N THR A 65 -5.51 -1.82 -2.56
CA THR A 65 -4.27 -1.09 -2.84
C THR A 65 -3.05 -1.82 -2.29
N ALA A 66 -3.11 -2.32 -1.05
CA ALA A 66 -2.04 -3.13 -0.47
C ALA A 66 -1.79 -4.41 -1.30
N ARG A 67 -2.88 -5.09 -1.71
CA ARG A 67 -2.79 -6.25 -2.59
C ARG A 67 -2.10 -5.92 -3.91
N ALA A 68 -2.49 -4.83 -4.56
CA ALA A 68 -1.89 -4.39 -5.82
C ALA A 68 -0.41 -4.00 -5.64
N SER A 69 -0.05 -3.31 -4.54
CA SER A 69 1.34 -2.95 -4.23
C SER A 69 2.22 -4.19 -4.06
N LEU A 70 1.75 -5.18 -3.28
CA LEU A 70 2.51 -6.41 -3.10
C LEU A 70 2.60 -7.23 -4.39
N LEU A 71 1.51 -7.34 -5.15
CA LEU A 71 1.50 -8.04 -6.43
C LEU A 71 2.54 -7.45 -7.39
N CYS A 72 2.55 -6.12 -7.56
CA CYS A 72 3.54 -5.44 -8.42
C CYS A 72 4.98 -5.59 -7.90
N LEU A 73 5.18 -5.60 -6.58
CA LEU A 73 6.50 -5.82 -6.00
C LEU A 73 7.00 -7.23 -6.31
N LEU A 74 6.21 -8.27 -6.03
CA LEU A 74 6.58 -9.67 -6.25
C LEU A 74 6.82 -9.99 -7.74
N ASP A 75 5.97 -9.46 -8.63
CA ASP A 75 6.11 -9.63 -10.08
C ASP A 75 7.37 -8.95 -10.61
N SER A 76 7.73 -7.79 -10.05
CA SER A 76 8.92 -7.05 -10.48
C SER A 76 10.25 -7.65 -10.00
N GLU A 77 10.22 -8.59 -9.06
CA GLU A 77 11.38 -9.24 -8.44
C GLU A 77 11.10 -10.72 -8.15
N PRO A 78 10.83 -11.54 -9.18
CA PRO A 78 10.36 -12.91 -9.01
C PRO A 78 11.38 -13.84 -8.32
N ASP A 79 12.66 -13.52 -8.43
CA ASP A 79 13.76 -14.34 -7.88
C ASP A 79 14.21 -13.89 -6.47
N VAL A 80 13.56 -12.85 -5.92
CA VAL A 80 13.89 -12.32 -4.59
C VAL A 80 12.86 -12.79 -3.57
N MET A 81 13.34 -13.34 -2.46
CA MET A 81 12.48 -13.70 -1.33
C MET A 81 12.13 -12.45 -0.51
N HIS A 82 10.86 -12.18 -0.36
CA HIS A 82 10.34 -11.05 0.41
C HIS A 82 9.75 -11.51 1.75
N LYS A 83 10.21 -10.90 2.85
CA LYS A 83 9.55 -11.03 4.15
C LYS A 83 8.49 -9.91 4.27
N VAL A 84 7.24 -10.30 4.45
CA VAL A 84 6.11 -9.37 4.49
C VAL A 84 5.42 -9.42 5.85
N LEU A 85 5.43 -8.29 6.54
CA LEU A 85 4.83 -8.10 7.84
C LEU A 85 3.45 -7.45 7.67
N LEU A 86 2.44 -8.04 8.28
CA LEU A 86 1.05 -7.59 8.15
C LEU A 86 0.53 -7.08 9.50
N LYS A 87 0.05 -5.83 9.54
CA LYS A 87 -0.66 -5.33 10.70
C LYS A 87 -2.01 -6.01 10.81
N ARG A 88 -2.25 -6.68 11.94
CA ARG A 88 -3.54 -7.35 12.20
C ARG A 88 -4.69 -6.36 12.23
N TYR A 89 -5.74 -6.69 11.50
CA TYR A 89 -7.04 -6.03 11.57
C TYR A 89 -8.13 -7.04 11.24
N LYS A 90 -8.87 -7.50 12.25
CA LYS A 90 -9.86 -8.58 12.12
C LYS A 90 -9.24 -9.81 11.44
N ASP A 91 -9.92 -10.40 10.46
CA ASP A 91 -9.50 -11.54 9.64
C ASP A 91 -8.78 -11.16 8.34
N GLN A 92 -8.47 -9.87 8.16
CA GLN A 92 -7.93 -9.38 6.89
C GLN A 92 -6.52 -9.90 6.60
N ALA A 93 -5.71 -10.14 7.63
CA ALA A 93 -4.35 -10.64 7.45
C ALA A 93 -4.36 -12.07 6.89
N GLU A 94 -5.19 -12.93 7.44
CA GLU A 94 -5.36 -14.32 6.99
C GLU A 94 -5.92 -14.38 5.56
N LEU A 95 -6.91 -13.56 5.24
CA LEU A 95 -7.46 -13.43 3.88
C LEU A 95 -6.44 -12.87 2.88
N PHE A 96 -5.57 -11.97 3.33
CA PHE A 96 -4.50 -11.42 2.50
C PHE A 96 -3.47 -12.50 2.18
N ILE A 97 -3.02 -13.26 3.16
CA ILE A 97 -2.09 -14.38 2.99
C ILE A 97 -2.66 -15.42 2.01
N GLU A 98 -3.92 -15.81 2.18
CA GLU A 98 -4.58 -16.78 1.30
C GLU A 98 -4.56 -16.36 -0.17
N ARG A 99 -4.63 -15.04 -0.47
CA ARG A 99 -4.58 -14.51 -1.83
C ARG A 99 -3.20 -14.63 -2.49
N PHE A 100 -2.15 -14.81 -1.69
CA PHE A 100 -0.77 -14.92 -2.15
C PHE A 100 -0.17 -16.31 -1.94
N LYS A 101 -0.97 -17.30 -1.59
CA LYS A 101 -0.52 -18.67 -1.29
C LYS A 101 0.23 -19.35 -2.44
N ASP A 102 -0.05 -18.98 -3.68
CA ASP A 102 0.57 -19.54 -4.88
C ASP A 102 1.90 -18.85 -5.25
N PHE A 103 2.29 -17.79 -4.52
CA PHE A 103 3.56 -17.12 -4.70
C PHE A 103 4.65 -17.79 -3.87
N GLY A 104 5.69 -18.30 -4.53
CA GLY A 104 6.80 -18.99 -3.86
C GLY A 104 7.87 -18.07 -3.27
N ASN A 105 7.81 -16.77 -3.55
CA ASN A 105 8.84 -15.78 -3.22
C ASN A 105 8.42 -14.81 -2.11
N VAL A 106 7.48 -15.21 -1.24
CA VAL A 106 7.00 -14.38 -0.12
C VAL A 106 6.79 -15.20 1.15
N ILE A 107 7.18 -14.65 2.29
CA ILE A 107 6.93 -15.18 3.63
C ILE A 107 6.17 -14.13 4.43
N PHE A 108 5.11 -14.53 5.13
CA PHE A 108 4.25 -13.61 5.88
C PHE A 108 4.41 -13.80 7.39
N GLU A 109 4.40 -12.68 8.12
CA GLU A 109 4.26 -12.64 9.58
C GLU A 109 3.18 -11.61 9.96
N ILE A 110 2.42 -11.89 11.02
CA ILE A 110 1.31 -11.02 11.49
C ILE A 110 1.70 -10.38 12.80
N TYR A 111 1.51 -9.06 12.90
CA TYR A 111 1.84 -8.24 14.06
C TYR A 111 0.61 -7.58 14.66
N ASP A 112 0.55 -7.57 16.00
CA ASP A 112 -0.50 -6.88 16.76
C ASP A 112 -0.10 -5.44 17.15
N SER A 113 1.21 -5.14 17.25
CA SER A 113 1.70 -3.78 17.44
C SER A 113 2.22 -3.19 16.13
N THR A 114 1.82 -1.96 15.84
CA THR A 114 2.30 -1.20 14.67
C THR A 114 3.77 -0.82 14.85
N GLU A 115 4.14 -0.36 16.05
CA GLU A 115 5.48 0.09 16.36
C GLU A 115 6.50 -1.05 16.30
N GLU A 116 6.14 -2.22 16.84
CA GLU A 116 7.00 -3.42 16.74
C GLU A 116 7.23 -3.83 15.30
N MET A 117 6.16 -3.85 14.50
CA MET A 117 6.23 -4.16 13.08
C MET A 117 7.13 -3.16 12.33
N ILE A 118 6.98 -1.85 12.58
CA ILE A 118 7.78 -0.81 11.94
C ILE A 118 9.27 -0.97 12.29
N ARG A 119 9.60 -1.27 13.57
CA ARG A 119 11.01 -1.47 13.98
C ARG A 119 11.72 -2.58 13.22
N GLU A 120 11.01 -3.58 12.76
CA GLU A 120 11.57 -4.70 11.98
C GLU A 120 11.57 -4.46 10.47
N SER A 121 10.91 -3.39 10.00
CA SER A 121 10.70 -3.13 8.59
C SER A 121 11.84 -2.35 7.94
N ASP A 122 12.08 -2.62 6.66
CA ASP A 122 12.90 -1.78 5.77
C ASP A 122 12.01 -0.81 5.00
N VAL A 123 10.81 -1.26 4.61
CA VAL A 123 9.82 -0.48 3.87
C VAL A 123 8.45 -0.66 4.50
N VAL A 124 7.77 0.45 4.76
CA VAL A 124 6.41 0.48 5.35
C VAL A 124 5.43 1.04 4.34
N PHE A 125 4.45 0.23 3.94
CA PHE A 125 3.31 0.67 3.13
C PHE A 125 2.12 0.98 4.03
N SER A 126 1.60 2.20 4.00
CA SER A 126 0.33 2.55 4.62
C SER A 126 -0.75 2.69 3.55
N CYS A 127 -1.64 1.70 3.50
CA CYS A 127 -2.74 1.60 2.53
C CYS A 127 -4.12 1.80 3.17
N ILE A 128 -4.18 2.42 4.35
CA ILE A 128 -5.46 2.75 4.99
C ILE A 128 -6.11 3.93 4.30
N THR A 129 -7.43 3.94 4.23
CA THR A 129 -8.22 5.02 3.62
C THR A 129 -8.70 6.07 4.62
N ALA A 130 -8.69 5.75 5.91
CA ALA A 130 -9.08 6.64 6.99
C ALA A 130 -8.31 6.30 8.27
N ALA A 131 -7.93 7.33 9.02
CA ALA A 131 -7.41 7.23 10.38
C ALA A 131 -8.06 8.34 11.22
N ASP A 132 -8.50 7.99 12.43
CA ASP A 132 -9.07 8.95 13.37
C ASP A 132 -7.98 9.74 14.13
N GLY A 133 -6.70 9.38 13.92
CA GLY A 133 -5.53 9.99 14.54
C GLY A 133 -4.24 9.46 13.91
N LEU A 134 -3.15 9.58 14.66
CA LEU A 134 -1.86 9.01 14.25
C LEU A 134 -1.88 7.48 14.37
N ILE A 135 -1.28 6.80 13.40
CA ILE A 135 -1.13 5.33 13.39
C ILE A 135 0.07 4.92 14.24
N CYS A 136 1.09 5.74 14.27
CA CYS A 136 2.29 5.57 15.08
C CYS A 136 2.62 6.90 15.77
N GLU A 137 2.56 6.91 17.10
CA GLU A 137 2.92 8.08 17.88
C GLU A 137 4.41 8.08 18.27
N ASP A 138 4.98 6.87 18.44
CA ASP A 138 6.39 6.68 18.78
C ASP A 138 7.25 6.76 17.52
N MET A 139 7.85 7.93 17.28
CA MET A 139 8.73 8.16 16.15
C MET A 139 10.07 7.41 16.23
N ASP A 140 10.47 6.96 17.41
CA ASP A 140 11.69 6.19 17.60
C ASP A 140 11.58 4.75 17.03
N CYS A 141 10.39 4.34 16.59
CA CYS A 141 10.22 3.08 15.87
C CYS A 141 10.78 3.14 14.44
N PHE A 142 10.95 4.33 13.86
CA PHE A 142 11.51 4.50 12.53
C PHE A 142 13.04 4.54 12.59
N ARG A 143 13.66 3.42 12.28
CA ARG A 143 15.12 3.32 12.28
C ARG A 143 15.76 4.04 11.07
N PRO A 144 17.02 4.50 11.16
CA PRO A 144 17.71 5.15 10.06
C PRO A 144 17.71 4.32 8.77
N GLY A 145 17.25 4.94 7.68
CA GLY A 145 17.18 4.35 6.36
C GLY A 145 15.93 3.51 6.07
N ILE A 146 14.95 3.51 6.97
CA ILE A 146 13.61 3.01 6.68
C ILE A 146 12.93 3.89 5.61
N LEU A 147 12.14 3.26 4.75
CA LEU A 147 11.30 3.96 3.77
C LEU A 147 9.83 3.84 4.20
N LEU A 148 9.17 4.98 4.37
CA LEU A 148 7.72 5.03 4.59
C LEU A 148 7.02 5.46 3.29
N ILE A 149 6.02 4.71 2.87
CA ILE A 149 5.18 4.95 1.69
C ILE A 149 3.73 5.13 2.16
N PRO A 150 3.31 6.34 2.54
CA PRO A 150 1.93 6.62 2.89
C PRO A 150 1.12 6.80 1.61
N VAL A 151 0.56 5.71 1.07
CA VAL A 151 -0.27 5.73 -0.16
C VAL A 151 -1.47 6.66 0.00
N HIS A 152 -1.99 6.75 1.23
CA HIS A 152 -2.92 7.78 1.67
C HIS A 152 -2.25 8.50 2.84
N THR A 153 -2.12 9.80 2.77
CA THR A 153 -1.35 10.65 3.71
C THR A 153 -1.83 10.62 5.17
N ARG A 154 -2.95 9.99 5.44
CA ARG A 154 -3.58 9.99 6.77
C ARG A 154 -2.90 9.02 7.73
N GLY A 155 -2.76 9.48 8.98
CA GLY A 155 -2.22 8.67 10.08
C GLY A 155 -0.72 8.78 10.30
N PHE A 156 0.02 9.44 9.39
CA PHE A 156 1.46 9.66 9.47
C PHE A 156 1.87 11.14 9.30
N GLN A 157 0.99 12.07 9.63
CA GLN A 157 1.22 13.51 9.49
C GLN A 157 2.36 14.03 10.38
N ASN A 158 2.73 13.30 11.42
CA ASN A 158 3.85 13.61 12.31
C ASN A 158 5.21 13.21 11.73
N CYS A 159 5.25 12.44 10.65
CA CYS A 159 6.49 11.92 10.08
C CYS A 159 7.29 12.98 9.31
N ASP A 160 6.66 14.05 8.83
CA ASP A 160 7.30 15.11 8.05
C ASP A 160 8.49 15.78 8.78
N THR A 161 8.54 15.68 10.10
CA THR A 161 9.62 16.24 10.94
C THR A 161 10.74 15.26 11.25
N VAL A 162 10.59 13.99 10.88
CA VAL A 162 11.51 12.90 11.26
C VAL A 162 12.34 12.43 10.08
N PHE A 163 11.77 12.45 8.87
CA PHE A 163 12.45 11.97 7.68
C PHE A 163 13.32 13.04 7.03
N ASP A 164 14.57 12.69 6.70
CA ASP A 164 15.52 13.60 6.04
C ASP A 164 15.14 13.90 4.59
N LYS A 165 14.36 13.04 3.95
CA LYS A 165 13.97 13.14 2.54
C LYS A 165 12.50 12.85 2.36
N ILE A 166 11.82 13.74 1.65
CA ILE A 166 10.42 13.62 1.27
C ILE A 166 10.34 13.64 -0.25
N TYR A 167 9.62 12.68 -0.82
CA TYR A 167 9.39 12.58 -2.26
C TYR A 167 7.88 12.63 -2.52
N ALA A 168 7.49 13.29 -3.59
CA ALA A 168 6.13 13.29 -4.09
C ALA A 168 6.08 12.62 -5.46
N ASP A 169 4.96 11.97 -5.77
CA ASP A 169 4.70 11.36 -7.07
C ASP A 169 4.32 12.41 -8.13
N ASP A 170 3.92 13.60 -7.70
CA ASP A 170 3.66 14.76 -8.54
C ASP A 170 4.13 16.05 -7.83
N THR A 171 4.57 17.03 -8.61
CA THR A 171 5.04 18.34 -8.14
C THR A 171 4.14 19.50 -8.58
N ALA A 172 2.95 19.20 -9.10
CA ALA A 172 2.01 20.20 -9.61
C ALA A 172 1.26 20.96 -8.49
#